data_4b3f9783748e6e50a4bd107b5c63c67d
#
_entry.id   4b3f9783748e6e50a4bd107b5c63c67d
#
_cell.length_a   1.000
_cell.length_b   1.000
_cell.length_c   1.000
_cell.angle_alpha   90.00
_cell.angle_beta   90.00
_cell.angle_gamma   90.00
#
_symmetry.space_group_name_H-M   'P 1'
#
loop_
_entity.id
_entity.type
_entity.pdbx_description
1 polymer ?
#
loop_
_entity_poly.entity_id
_entity_poly.type
_entity_poly.pdbx_seq_one_letter_code
_entity_poly.pdbx_strand_id
1 'polypeptide(L)'
;MNNSIIAPSVLNANFLNLKDEITSIEKGGAGLVHLDIMDGHFVPNISFGPGISALIGKATTLPLDCHLMISNPELFVEEFARIGSHYITVQAESTWHLDRILNRIRELGAKPAVSINPATPIENIQWILDLVDMVLVMSVNPGFGGQSLIPYCLDKIRKLREMKPNLDIEIDGGIKLDNILDAKKAGANIFVVGSAIFKTDSPETTCKKFVEKVR
;
A
#
# COMPACT_ATOMS: atom_id res chain seq x y z
N MET A 1 3.34 13.21 -15.35
CA MET A 1 2.48 12.24 -14.61
C MET A 1 3.36 11.10 -14.17
N ASN A 2 3.29 10.70 -12.91
CA ASN A 2 4.04 9.56 -12.40
C ASN A 2 3.59 8.28 -13.12
N ASN A 3 4.53 7.33 -13.33
CA ASN A 3 4.19 6.05 -13.95
C ASN A 3 3.17 5.29 -13.10
N SER A 4 2.22 4.62 -13.76
CA SER A 4 1.27 3.74 -13.07
C SER A 4 1.97 2.46 -12.61
N ILE A 5 1.79 2.07 -11.34
CA ILE A 5 2.44 0.93 -10.69
C ILE A 5 1.36 0.00 -10.11
N ILE A 6 1.50 -1.29 -10.35
CA ILE A 6 0.74 -2.32 -9.64
C ILE A 6 1.55 -2.80 -8.45
N ALA A 7 0.94 -2.79 -7.27
CA ALA A 7 1.48 -3.22 -5.98
C ALA A 7 0.65 -4.41 -5.44
N PRO A 8 0.96 -5.67 -5.82
CA PRO A 8 0.21 -6.81 -5.30
C PRO A 8 0.38 -6.96 -3.79
N SER A 9 -0.77 -7.01 -3.04
CA SER A 9 -0.75 -7.28 -1.61
C SER A 9 -0.64 -8.76 -1.32
N VAL A 10 0.47 -9.17 -0.72
CA VAL A 10 0.74 -10.56 -0.36
C VAL A 10 -0.14 -11.07 0.79
N LEU A 11 -0.95 -10.24 1.42
CA LEU A 11 -1.96 -10.66 2.41
C LEU A 11 -2.88 -11.77 1.85
N ASN A 12 -3.14 -11.76 0.55
CA ASN A 12 -3.99 -12.73 -0.11
C ASN A 12 -3.25 -13.87 -0.82
N ALA A 13 -1.91 -13.90 -0.75
CA ALA A 13 -1.07 -14.93 -1.35
C ALA A 13 -1.19 -16.26 -0.60
N ASN A 14 -0.79 -17.34 -1.26
CA ASN A 14 -0.65 -18.63 -0.61
C ASN A 14 0.67 -18.69 0.19
N PHE A 15 0.59 -18.52 1.50
CA PHE A 15 1.77 -18.49 2.39
C PHE A 15 2.55 -19.80 2.42
N LEU A 16 1.95 -20.95 2.06
CA LEU A 16 2.67 -22.22 1.93
C LEU A 16 3.63 -22.23 0.73
N ASN A 17 3.38 -21.36 -0.27
CA ASN A 17 4.16 -21.26 -1.50
C ASN A 17 4.57 -19.79 -1.78
N LEU A 18 4.80 -19.01 -0.72
CA LEU A 18 4.96 -17.56 -0.80
C LEU A 18 6.04 -17.12 -1.78
N LYS A 19 7.16 -17.85 -1.87
CA LYS A 19 8.24 -17.55 -2.82
C LYS A 19 7.78 -17.63 -4.27
N ASP A 20 7.00 -18.66 -4.62
CA ASP A 20 6.50 -18.86 -5.98
C ASP A 20 5.44 -17.80 -6.32
N GLU A 21 4.59 -17.45 -5.36
CA GLU A 21 3.61 -16.35 -5.48
C GLU A 21 4.29 -15.01 -5.79
N ILE A 22 5.35 -14.68 -5.04
CA ILE A 22 6.15 -13.46 -5.24
C ILE A 22 6.83 -13.49 -6.61
N THR A 23 7.44 -14.61 -6.97
CA THR A 23 8.06 -14.78 -8.30
C THR A 23 7.06 -14.60 -9.43
N SER A 24 5.82 -15.08 -9.25
CA SER A 24 4.76 -14.95 -10.25
C SER A 24 4.35 -13.49 -10.48
N ILE A 25 4.17 -12.70 -9.43
CA ILE A 25 3.81 -11.28 -9.59
C ILE A 25 4.97 -10.45 -10.16
N GLU A 26 6.22 -10.77 -9.82
CA GLU A 26 7.41 -10.14 -10.37
C GLU A 26 7.48 -10.40 -11.90
N LYS A 27 7.29 -11.63 -12.35
CA LYS A 27 7.18 -11.98 -13.78
C LYS A 27 5.97 -11.32 -14.46
N GLY A 28 4.87 -11.12 -13.72
CA GLY A 28 3.69 -10.41 -14.17
C GLY A 28 3.90 -8.90 -14.34
N GLY A 29 5.06 -8.37 -13.95
CA GLY A 29 5.44 -6.96 -14.14
C GLY A 29 4.95 -6.05 -13.02
N ALA A 30 4.70 -6.57 -11.81
CA ALA A 30 4.48 -5.76 -10.61
C ALA A 30 5.64 -4.77 -10.40
N GLY A 31 5.37 -3.60 -9.87
CA GLY A 31 6.41 -2.60 -9.59
C GLY A 31 6.76 -2.47 -8.11
N LEU A 32 5.92 -2.99 -7.22
CA LEU A 32 6.11 -3.03 -5.76
C LEU A 32 5.57 -4.36 -5.23
N VAL A 33 6.00 -4.73 -4.02
CA VAL A 33 5.33 -5.76 -3.21
C VAL A 33 4.71 -5.09 -1.99
N HIS A 34 3.39 -5.10 -1.89
CA HIS A 34 2.65 -4.48 -0.78
C HIS A 34 2.48 -5.44 0.38
N LEU A 35 2.84 -4.97 1.59
CA LEU A 35 2.85 -5.73 2.84
C LEU A 35 1.88 -5.11 3.84
N ASP A 36 0.74 -5.75 4.05
CA ASP A 36 -0.28 -5.34 5.03
C ASP A 36 0.07 -5.89 6.42
N ILE A 37 0.60 -5.04 7.29
CA ILE A 37 1.02 -5.39 8.66
C ILE A 37 -0.09 -5.02 9.64
N MET A 38 -0.62 -6.02 10.36
CA MET A 38 -1.77 -5.88 11.25
C MET A 38 -1.49 -6.48 12.62
N ASP A 39 -1.88 -5.77 13.69
CA ASP A 39 -1.59 -6.12 15.08
C ASP A 39 -2.79 -6.65 15.90
N GLY A 40 -3.98 -6.69 15.31
CA GLY A 40 -5.20 -7.09 16.00
C GLY A 40 -5.77 -6.01 16.94
N HIS A 41 -5.19 -4.80 16.96
CA HIS A 41 -5.65 -3.66 17.77
C HIS A 41 -6.14 -2.52 16.88
N PHE A 42 -5.31 -2.02 15.97
CA PHE A 42 -5.73 -1.00 15.01
C PHE A 42 -6.80 -1.54 14.07
N VAL A 43 -6.67 -2.79 13.64
CA VAL A 43 -7.65 -3.54 12.84
C VAL A 43 -7.99 -4.86 13.52
N PRO A 44 -9.21 -5.41 13.34
CA PRO A 44 -9.64 -6.67 13.99
C PRO A 44 -9.09 -7.91 13.26
N ASN A 45 -7.82 -7.89 12.89
CA ASN A 45 -7.10 -8.98 12.23
C ASN A 45 -5.62 -8.93 12.57
N ILE A 46 -4.95 -10.06 12.55
CA ILE A 46 -3.49 -10.19 12.69
C ILE A 46 -2.96 -10.79 11.39
N SER A 47 -1.94 -10.18 10.80
CA SER A 47 -1.31 -10.71 9.60
C SER A 47 0.07 -11.31 9.89
N PHE A 48 1.12 -10.58 9.63
CA PHE A 48 2.49 -10.99 9.86
C PHE A 48 3.34 -9.76 10.24
N GLY A 49 4.55 -10.02 10.73
CA GLY A 49 5.45 -8.98 11.20
C GLY A 49 6.77 -8.92 10.44
N PRO A 50 7.76 -8.19 11.00
CA PRO A 50 9.06 -7.92 10.36
C PRO A 50 9.81 -9.18 9.91
N GLY A 51 9.70 -10.28 10.66
CA GLY A 51 10.38 -11.54 10.33
C GLY A 51 9.95 -12.11 8.97
N ILE A 52 8.65 -12.18 8.70
CA ILE A 52 8.12 -12.63 7.40
C ILE A 52 8.41 -11.58 6.32
N SER A 53 8.26 -10.30 6.64
CA SER A 53 8.58 -9.19 5.71
C SER A 53 10.05 -9.26 5.23
N ALA A 54 10.98 -9.57 6.13
CA ALA A 54 12.40 -9.77 5.79
C ALA A 54 12.62 -10.97 4.84
N LEU A 55 11.85 -12.06 5.00
CA LEU A 55 11.91 -13.22 4.09
C LEU A 55 11.35 -12.87 2.72
N ILE A 56 10.26 -12.09 2.67
CA ILE A 56 9.70 -11.58 1.41
C ILE A 56 10.72 -10.71 0.68
N GLY A 57 11.38 -9.78 1.38
CA GLY A 57 12.42 -8.92 0.79
C GLY A 57 13.60 -9.70 0.23
N LYS A 58 13.93 -10.89 0.79
CA LYS A 58 14.96 -11.79 0.24
C LYS A 58 14.48 -12.60 -0.98
N ALA A 59 13.18 -12.70 -1.17
CA ALA A 59 12.59 -13.50 -2.24
C ALA A 59 12.32 -12.72 -3.53
N THR A 60 12.47 -11.39 -3.52
CA THR A 60 12.20 -10.50 -4.66
C THR A 60 13.27 -9.43 -4.85
N THR A 61 13.35 -8.90 -6.06
CA THR A 61 14.12 -7.67 -6.38
C THR A 61 13.23 -6.43 -6.38
N LEU A 62 11.91 -6.59 -6.26
CA LEU A 62 10.96 -5.48 -6.21
C LEU A 62 11.08 -4.71 -4.89
N PRO A 63 10.90 -3.38 -4.91
CA PRO A 63 10.83 -2.59 -3.69
C PRO A 63 9.66 -3.01 -2.81
N LEU A 64 9.88 -3.03 -1.49
CA LEU A 64 8.83 -3.32 -0.51
C LEU A 64 8.07 -2.04 -0.13
N ASP A 65 6.77 -2.13 -0.12
CA ASP A 65 5.85 -1.13 0.37
C ASP A 65 5.15 -1.65 1.62
N CYS A 66 5.58 -1.17 2.79
CA CYS A 66 5.13 -1.67 4.09
C CYS A 66 4.05 -0.77 4.67
N HIS A 67 2.81 -1.24 4.68
CA HIS A 67 1.65 -0.57 5.23
C HIS A 67 1.38 -1.04 6.66
N LEU A 68 1.62 -0.15 7.64
CA LEU A 68 1.54 -0.44 9.07
C LEU A 68 0.15 -0.09 9.63
N MET A 69 -0.76 -1.06 9.63
CA MET A 69 -2.06 -1.00 10.30
C MET A 69 -1.94 -1.49 11.75
N ILE A 70 -1.13 -0.77 12.53
CA ILE A 70 -0.79 -1.11 13.92
C ILE A 70 -0.95 0.10 14.85
N SER A 71 -1.25 -0.14 16.12
CA SER A 71 -1.59 0.91 17.10
C SER A 71 -0.41 1.76 17.57
N ASN A 72 0.82 1.25 17.48
CA ASN A 72 2.03 1.93 17.94
C ASN A 72 3.14 1.82 16.88
N PRO A 73 2.98 2.44 15.69
CA PRO A 73 3.94 2.29 14.59
C PRO A 73 5.35 2.78 14.95
N GLU A 74 5.49 3.72 15.90
CA GLU A 74 6.76 4.24 16.37
C GLU A 74 7.73 3.16 16.86
N LEU A 75 7.19 2.05 17.38
CA LEU A 75 7.99 0.92 17.89
C LEU A 75 8.58 0.06 16.77
N PHE A 76 8.07 0.17 15.54
CA PHE A 76 8.37 -0.76 14.46
C PHE A 76 9.00 -0.13 13.22
N VAL A 77 8.88 1.19 13.00
CA VAL A 77 9.40 1.84 11.78
C VAL A 77 10.90 1.61 11.57
N GLU A 78 11.69 1.54 12.65
CA GLU A 78 13.14 1.25 12.54
C GLU A 78 13.39 -0.17 12.06
N GLU A 79 12.60 -1.14 12.51
CA GLU A 79 12.75 -2.53 12.11
C GLU A 79 12.35 -2.72 10.64
N PHE A 80 11.25 -2.09 10.20
CA PHE A 80 10.85 -2.10 8.79
C PHE A 80 11.83 -1.36 7.88
N ALA A 81 12.45 -0.28 8.33
CA ALA A 81 13.51 0.38 7.57
C ALA A 81 14.76 -0.52 7.45
N ARG A 82 15.13 -1.24 8.52
CA ARG A 82 16.29 -2.15 8.52
C ARG A 82 16.16 -3.32 7.56
N ILE A 83 14.93 -3.78 7.29
CA ILE A 83 14.70 -4.84 6.27
C ILE A 83 14.71 -4.31 4.83
N GLY A 84 14.92 -3.02 4.63
CA GLY A 84 15.05 -2.41 3.30
C GLY A 84 13.73 -2.00 2.68
N SER A 85 12.71 -1.66 3.46
CA SER A 85 11.45 -1.14 2.94
C SER A 85 11.67 0.13 2.14
N HIS A 86 11.08 0.21 0.95
CA HIS A 86 11.14 1.40 0.10
C HIS A 86 10.16 2.46 0.59
N TYR A 87 8.89 2.09 0.81
CA TYR A 87 7.91 2.88 1.52
C TYR A 87 7.63 2.29 2.90
N ILE A 88 7.46 3.15 3.89
CA ILE A 88 6.86 2.80 5.18
C ILE A 88 5.66 3.72 5.37
N THR A 89 4.49 3.12 5.27
CA THR A 89 3.20 3.81 5.34
C THR A 89 2.60 3.63 6.73
N VAL A 90 2.36 4.72 7.43
CA VAL A 90 1.69 4.73 8.74
C VAL A 90 0.28 5.30 8.61
N GLN A 91 -0.65 4.77 9.39
CA GLN A 91 -2.00 5.30 9.44
C GLN A 91 -2.01 6.64 10.20
N ALA A 92 -2.64 7.67 9.62
CA ALA A 92 -2.77 8.97 10.28
C ALA A 92 -3.48 8.86 11.63
N GLU A 93 -4.35 7.88 11.76
CA GLU A 93 -5.15 7.61 12.96
C GLU A 93 -4.40 6.82 14.05
N SER A 94 -3.22 6.27 13.75
CA SER A 94 -2.49 5.37 14.65
C SER A 94 -1.46 6.07 15.54
N THR A 95 -1.19 7.36 15.31
CA THR A 95 -0.18 8.11 16.06
C THR A 95 -0.61 9.55 16.35
N TRP A 96 -0.24 10.06 17.53
CA TRP A 96 -0.43 11.47 17.90
C TRP A 96 0.63 12.40 17.32
N HIS A 97 1.79 11.86 16.91
CA HIS A 97 2.96 12.62 16.49
C HIS A 97 3.37 12.27 15.06
N LEU A 98 2.42 12.41 14.12
CA LEU A 98 2.59 12.03 12.72
C LEU A 98 3.83 12.70 12.07
N ASP A 99 4.07 13.99 12.31
CA ASP A 99 5.26 14.69 11.85
C ASP A 99 6.55 13.99 12.31
N ARG A 100 6.65 13.66 13.59
CA ARG A 100 7.83 13.02 14.17
C ARG A 100 8.13 11.67 13.53
N ILE A 101 7.12 10.83 13.34
CA ILE A 101 7.33 9.48 12.79
C ILE A 101 7.71 9.53 11.32
N LEU A 102 7.11 10.44 10.53
CA LEU A 102 7.45 10.62 9.12
C LEU A 102 8.90 11.09 8.95
N ASN A 103 9.35 12.06 9.74
CA ASN A 103 10.75 12.47 9.75
C ASN A 103 11.67 11.33 10.17
N ARG A 104 11.28 10.52 11.17
CA ARG A 104 12.07 9.35 11.59
C ARG A 104 12.21 8.31 10.48
N ILE A 105 11.14 8.02 9.75
CA ILE A 105 11.19 7.12 8.58
C ILE A 105 12.19 7.63 7.54
N ARG A 106 12.20 8.94 7.26
CA ARG A 106 13.13 9.57 6.32
C ARG A 106 14.59 9.49 6.81
N GLU A 107 14.84 9.75 8.09
CA GLU A 107 16.17 9.62 8.70
C GLU A 107 16.72 8.20 8.60
N LEU A 108 15.84 7.20 8.64
CA LEU A 108 16.21 5.77 8.51
C LEU A 108 16.45 5.35 7.04
N GLY A 109 16.28 6.27 6.08
CA GLY A 109 16.54 6.05 4.65
C GLY A 109 15.38 5.43 3.87
N ALA A 110 14.22 5.24 4.50
CA ALA A 110 13.00 4.83 3.81
C ALA A 110 12.19 6.05 3.36
N LYS A 111 11.30 5.88 2.40
CA LYS A 111 10.34 6.91 1.98
C LYS A 111 9.15 6.95 2.93
N PRO A 112 8.90 8.08 3.62
CA PRO A 112 7.75 8.21 4.49
C PRO A 112 6.47 8.29 3.67
N ALA A 113 5.45 7.53 4.09
CA ALA A 113 4.12 7.57 3.53
C ALA A 113 3.06 7.59 4.64
N VAL A 114 1.91 8.18 4.33
CA VAL A 114 0.77 8.25 5.25
C VAL A 114 -0.46 7.63 4.62
N SER A 115 -1.21 6.88 5.39
CA SER A 115 -2.51 6.32 5.00
C SER A 115 -3.65 7.02 5.74
N ILE A 116 -4.80 7.14 5.09
CA ILE A 116 -6.05 7.61 5.69
C ILE A 116 -7.19 6.62 5.43
N ASN A 117 -7.98 6.35 6.47
CA ASN A 117 -9.19 5.53 6.39
C ASN A 117 -10.30 6.18 5.53
N PRO A 118 -11.29 5.40 5.06
CA PRO A 118 -12.40 5.96 4.28
C PRO A 118 -13.08 7.15 4.94
N ALA A 119 -13.34 7.11 6.23
CA ALA A 119 -14.03 8.20 6.95
C ALA A 119 -13.12 9.39 7.32
N THR A 120 -11.78 9.25 7.26
CA THR A 120 -10.84 10.29 7.67
C THR A 120 -10.73 11.38 6.59
N PRO A 121 -11.00 12.64 6.90
CA PRO A 121 -10.84 13.76 5.96
C PRO A 121 -9.38 13.97 5.54
N ILE A 122 -9.15 14.42 4.30
CA ILE A 122 -7.80 14.76 3.81
C ILE A 122 -7.20 15.94 4.54
N GLU A 123 -8.03 16.80 5.11
CA GLU A 123 -7.64 17.96 5.92
C GLU A 123 -6.80 17.56 7.14
N ASN A 124 -6.96 16.33 7.65
CA ASN A 124 -6.16 15.80 8.76
C ASN A 124 -4.68 15.61 8.42
N ILE A 125 -4.35 15.53 7.14
CA ILE A 125 -2.97 15.33 6.67
C ILE A 125 -2.45 16.50 5.84
N GLN A 126 -3.23 17.57 5.64
CA GLN A 126 -2.84 18.67 4.76
C GLN A 126 -1.51 19.34 5.12
N TRP A 127 -1.19 19.44 6.42
CA TRP A 127 0.02 20.08 6.92
C TRP A 127 1.28 19.22 6.81
N ILE A 128 1.12 17.91 6.56
CA ILE A 128 2.26 16.99 6.42
C ILE A 128 2.49 16.51 4.98
N LEU A 129 1.71 17.02 4.02
CA LEU A 129 1.84 16.60 2.60
C LEU A 129 3.20 16.92 1.98
N ASP A 130 3.97 17.86 2.54
CA ASP A 130 5.33 18.16 2.12
C ASP A 130 6.38 17.25 2.78
N LEU A 131 5.97 16.48 3.80
CA LEU A 131 6.84 15.55 4.50
C LEU A 131 6.75 14.13 3.97
N VAL A 132 5.78 13.83 3.12
CA VAL A 132 5.56 12.47 2.61
C VAL A 132 5.93 12.35 1.14
N ASP A 133 6.39 11.16 0.77
CA ASP A 133 6.65 10.80 -0.62
C ASP A 133 5.42 10.13 -1.27
N MET A 134 4.48 9.62 -0.44
CA MET A 134 3.25 8.96 -0.90
C MET A 134 2.10 9.16 0.09
N VAL A 135 0.88 9.25 -0.43
CA VAL A 135 -0.36 9.13 0.37
C VAL A 135 -1.13 7.91 -0.10
N LEU A 136 -1.40 7.01 0.83
CA LEU A 136 -2.28 5.86 0.62
C LEU A 136 -3.71 6.22 1.03
N VAL A 137 -4.65 6.11 0.10
CA VAL A 137 -6.09 6.26 0.38
C VAL A 137 -6.70 4.88 0.51
N MET A 138 -7.12 4.52 1.74
CA MET A 138 -7.92 3.32 1.94
C MET A 138 -9.28 3.49 1.27
N SER A 139 -9.61 2.59 0.37
CA SER A 139 -10.93 2.54 -0.30
C SER A 139 -11.84 1.43 0.22
N VAL A 140 -11.44 0.81 1.33
CA VAL A 140 -12.22 -0.10 2.17
C VAL A 140 -11.87 0.17 3.62
N ASN A 141 -12.68 -0.32 4.57
CA ASN A 141 -12.23 -0.35 5.97
C ASN A 141 -11.12 -1.39 6.11
N PRO A 142 -9.94 -1.01 6.64
CA PRO A 142 -8.79 -1.90 6.71
C PRO A 142 -9.03 -3.13 7.58
N GLY A 143 -8.24 -4.20 7.34
CA GLY A 143 -8.26 -5.43 8.13
C GLY A 143 -8.54 -6.70 7.33
N PHE A 144 -9.27 -6.64 6.23
CA PHE A 144 -9.64 -7.84 5.45
C PHE A 144 -9.56 -7.57 3.95
N GLY A 145 -9.04 -8.56 3.21
CA GLY A 145 -9.05 -8.55 1.75
C GLY A 145 -10.42 -8.93 1.15
N GLY A 146 -10.61 -8.65 -0.15
CA GLY A 146 -11.79 -9.08 -0.90
C GLY A 146 -13.04 -8.19 -0.75
N GLN A 147 -12.93 -7.05 -0.12
CA GLN A 147 -14.00 -6.06 0.04
C GLN A 147 -14.27 -5.30 -1.27
N SER A 148 -15.40 -4.61 -1.34
CA SER A 148 -15.75 -3.74 -2.46
C SER A 148 -15.28 -2.31 -2.21
N LEU A 149 -14.76 -1.67 -3.26
CA LEU A 149 -14.33 -0.28 -3.24
C LEU A 149 -15.46 0.65 -2.79
N ILE A 150 -15.16 1.56 -1.87
CA ILE A 150 -16.05 2.62 -1.40
C ILE A 150 -15.91 3.83 -2.34
N PRO A 151 -16.94 4.18 -3.15
CA PRO A 151 -16.80 5.11 -4.26
C PRO A 151 -16.31 6.52 -3.88
N TYR A 152 -16.75 7.06 -2.74
CA TYR A 152 -16.37 8.43 -2.33
C TYR A 152 -14.86 8.57 -2.02
N CYS A 153 -14.13 7.47 -1.84
CA CYS A 153 -12.67 7.52 -1.66
C CYS A 153 -11.96 8.02 -2.93
N LEU A 154 -12.57 7.86 -4.11
CA LEU A 154 -12.04 8.43 -5.35
C LEU A 154 -12.08 9.96 -5.35
N ASP A 155 -13.02 10.58 -4.64
CA ASP A 155 -13.07 12.05 -4.52
C ASP A 155 -11.91 12.59 -3.68
N LYS A 156 -11.47 11.82 -2.66
CA LYS A 156 -10.26 12.16 -1.89
C LYS A 156 -9.01 12.14 -2.78
N ILE A 157 -8.90 11.12 -3.64
CA ILE A 157 -7.78 11.00 -4.57
C ILE A 157 -7.74 12.20 -5.53
N ARG A 158 -8.91 12.62 -6.08
CA ARG A 158 -9.01 13.82 -6.93
C ARG A 158 -8.50 15.07 -6.22
N LYS A 159 -8.99 15.31 -5.01
CA LYS A 159 -8.57 16.46 -4.19
C LYS A 159 -7.07 16.40 -3.86
N LEU A 160 -6.53 15.25 -3.48
CA LEU A 160 -5.10 15.09 -3.22
C LEU A 160 -4.27 15.37 -4.47
N ARG A 161 -4.70 14.90 -5.64
CA ARG A 161 -4.01 15.15 -6.91
C ARG A 161 -4.04 16.63 -7.31
N GLU A 162 -5.16 17.33 -7.06
CA GLU A 162 -5.26 18.78 -7.23
C GLU A 162 -4.30 19.54 -6.29
N MET A 163 -4.23 19.14 -5.01
CA MET A 163 -3.34 19.76 -4.01
C MET A 163 -1.86 19.50 -4.29
N LYS A 164 -1.52 18.29 -4.75
CA LYS A 164 -0.13 17.83 -4.95
C LYS A 164 0.00 17.07 -6.29
N PRO A 165 0.20 17.80 -7.41
CA PRO A 165 0.21 17.20 -8.75
C PRO A 165 1.26 16.10 -8.99
N ASN A 166 2.37 16.12 -8.24
CA ASN A 166 3.50 15.19 -8.43
C ASN A 166 3.64 14.15 -7.29
N LEU A 167 2.75 14.17 -6.29
CA LEU A 167 2.80 13.22 -5.19
C LEU A 167 2.42 11.81 -5.68
N ASP A 168 3.08 10.78 -5.16
CA ASP A 168 2.59 9.42 -5.34
C ASP A 168 1.30 9.23 -4.53
N ILE A 169 0.25 8.81 -5.22
CA ILE A 169 -1.06 8.53 -4.59
C ILE A 169 -1.38 7.06 -4.83
N GLU A 170 -1.41 6.34 -3.75
CA GLU A 170 -1.76 4.94 -3.71
C GLU A 170 -3.22 4.75 -3.32
N ILE A 171 -3.86 3.73 -3.85
CA ILE A 171 -5.20 3.30 -3.47
C ILE A 171 -5.16 1.84 -3.04
N ASP A 172 -5.72 1.54 -1.89
CA ASP A 172 -5.87 0.16 -1.40
C ASP A 172 -7.31 -0.15 -1.02
N GLY A 173 -7.80 -1.25 -1.57
CA GLY A 173 -9.09 -1.84 -1.25
C GLY A 173 -10.05 -1.94 -2.44
N GLY A 174 -10.44 -3.18 -2.75
CA GLY A 174 -11.48 -3.47 -3.74
C GLY A 174 -11.12 -3.15 -5.19
N ILE A 175 -9.82 -3.02 -5.51
CA ILE A 175 -9.35 -2.77 -6.87
C ILE A 175 -9.45 -4.04 -7.71
N LYS A 176 -10.08 -3.89 -8.89
CA LYS A 176 -10.31 -4.94 -9.88
C LYS A 176 -10.07 -4.40 -11.29
N LEU A 177 -10.02 -5.30 -12.29
CA LEU A 177 -9.83 -4.89 -13.69
C LEU A 177 -10.96 -3.98 -14.22
N ASP A 178 -12.15 -4.07 -13.69
CA ASP A 178 -13.30 -3.26 -14.13
C ASP A 178 -13.31 -1.84 -13.55
N ASN A 179 -12.66 -1.61 -12.39
CA ASN A 179 -12.70 -0.31 -11.71
C ASN A 179 -11.34 0.43 -11.61
N ILE A 180 -10.22 -0.23 -11.91
CA ILE A 180 -8.87 0.35 -11.77
C ILE A 180 -8.68 1.63 -12.61
N LEU A 181 -9.31 1.71 -13.78
CA LEU A 181 -9.24 2.91 -14.62
C LEU A 181 -9.96 4.11 -14.00
N ASP A 182 -10.99 3.89 -13.19
CA ASP A 182 -11.66 4.98 -12.49
C ASP A 182 -10.78 5.52 -11.36
N ALA A 183 -10.05 4.65 -10.66
CA ALA A 183 -9.03 5.06 -9.71
C ALA A 183 -7.87 5.82 -10.38
N LYS A 184 -7.39 5.35 -11.54
CA LYS A 184 -6.39 6.06 -12.35
C LYS A 184 -6.88 7.44 -12.80
N LYS A 185 -8.11 7.55 -13.32
CA LYS A 185 -8.73 8.81 -13.72
C LYS A 185 -8.91 9.78 -12.53
N ALA A 186 -9.15 9.24 -11.33
CA ALA A 186 -9.21 10.04 -10.11
C ALA A 186 -7.85 10.64 -9.75
N GLY A 187 -6.75 10.06 -10.21
CA GLY A 187 -5.39 10.57 -9.98
C GLY A 187 -4.47 9.63 -9.21
N ALA A 188 -4.92 8.41 -8.86
CA ALA A 188 -4.03 7.40 -8.30
C ALA A 188 -3.01 6.93 -9.37
N ASN A 189 -1.81 6.66 -8.93
CA ASN A 189 -0.74 6.11 -9.77
C ASN A 189 -0.13 4.82 -9.21
N ILE A 190 -0.45 4.44 -7.96
CA ILE A 190 -0.08 3.15 -7.36
C ILE A 190 -1.37 2.44 -6.96
N PHE A 191 -1.50 1.17 -7.35
CA PHE A 191 -2.73 0.39 -7.17
C PHE A 191 -2.42 -0.88 -6.41
N VAL A 192 -2.91 -0.97 -5.18
CA VAL A 192 -2.83 -2.19 -4.38
C VAL A 192 -3.89 -3.18 -4.85
N VAL A 193 -3.44 -4.38 -5.23
CA VAL A 193 -4.32 -5.43 -5.73
C VAL A 193 -4.01 -6.74 -5.02
N GLY A 194 -4.89 -7.20 -4.15
CA GLY A 194 -4.72 -8.43 -3.39
C GLY A 194 -5.45 -9.61 -4.03
N SER A 195 -6.66 -9.90 -3.55
CA SER A 195 -7.46 -11.07 -3.93
C SER A 195 -7.73 -11.19 -5.43
N ALA A 196 -7.83 -10.07 -6.14
CA ALA A 196 -8.05 -10.07 -7.59
C ALA A 196 -6.85 -10.61 -8.40
N ILE A 197 -5.66 -10.68 -7.81
CA ILE A 197 -4.48 -11.32 -8.40
C ILE A 197 -4.29 -12.73 -7.82
N PHE A 198 -4.17 -12.85 -6.49
CA PHE A 198 -3.74 -14.10 -5.85
C PHE A 198 -4.81 -15.19 -5.76
N LYS A 199 -6.11 -14.85 -5.89
CA LYS A 199 -7.20 -15.84 -5.92
C LYS A 199 -7.61 -16.20 -7.35
N THR A 200 -6.65 -16.30 -8.26
CA THR A 200 -6.84 -16.71 -9.66
C THR A 200 -5.95 -17.91 -9.98
N ASP A 201 -6.27 -18.61 -11.05
CA ASP A 201 -5.48 -19.78 -11.50
C ASP A 201 -4.03 -19.42 -11.87
N SER A 202 -3.78 -18.15 -12.24
CA SER A 202 -2.44 -17.65 -12.62
C SER A 202 -2.25 -16.22 -12.15
N PRO A 203 -1.65 -16.01 -10.98
CA PRO A 203 -1.29 -14.67 -10.47
C PRO A 203 -0.39 -13.88 -11.45
N GLU A 204 0.56 -14.55 -12.13
CA GLU A 204 1.42 -13.95 -13.14
C GLU A 204 0.60 -13.33 -14.30
N THR A 205 -0.26 -14.14 -14.93
CA THR A 205 -1.07 -13.69 -16.06
C THR A 205 -2.03 -12.58 -15.65
N THR A 206 -2.60 -12.69 -14.44
CA THR A 206 -3.55 -11.69 -13.94
C THR A 206 -2.84 -10.39 -13.58
N CYS A 207 -1.69 -10.44 -12.93
CA CYS A 207 -0.87 -9.26 -12.66
C CYS A 207 -0.50 -8.53 -13.97
N LYS A 208 -0.08 -9.27 -14.98
CA LYS A 208 0.23 -8.71 -16.33
C LYS A 208 -0.97 -7.97 -16.92
N LYS A 209 -2.19 -8.51 -16.83
CA LYS A 209 -3.42 -7.83 -17.28
C LYS A 209 -3.64 -6.50 -16.56
N PHE A 210 -3.39 -6.43 -15.24
CA PHE A 210 -3.48 -5.18 -14.49
C PHE A 210 -2.44 -4.16 -14.96
N VAL A 211 -1.19 -4.60 -15.15
CA VAL A 211 -0.10 -3.74 -15.63
C VAL A 211 -0.42 -3.18 -17.02
N GLU A 212 -0.87 -4.02 -17.94
CA GLU A 212 -1.26 -3.60 -19.30
C GLU A 212 -2.46 -2.62 -19.28
N LYS A 213 -3.40 -2.83 -18.35
CA LYS A 213 -4.60 -1.99 -18.21
C LYS A 213 -4.29 -0.56 -17.78
N VAL A 214 -3.24 -0.36 -16.97
CA VAL A 214 -2.88 0.96 -16.42
C VAL A 214 -1.73 1.66 -17.18
N ARG A 215 -1.13 1.01 -18.16
CA ARG A 215 -0.18 1.65 -19.09
C ARG A 215 -0.91 2.65 -19.96
#